data_06f820111b10fb9a4c656c516e51b669
#
_entry.id   06f820111b10fb9a4c656c516e51b669
#
_cell.length_a   1.000
_cell.length_b   1.000
_cell.length_c   1.000
_cell.angle_alpha   90.00
_cell.angle_beta   90.00
_cell.angle_gamma   90.00
#
_symmetry.space_group_name_H-M   'P 1'
#
loop_
_entity.id
_entity.type
_entity.pdbx_description
1 polymer ?
#
loop_
_entity_poly.entity_id
_entity_poly.type
_entity_poly.pdbx_seq_one_letter_code
_entity_poly.pdbx_strand_id
1 'polypeptide(L)'
;MADTFDLVIRGATVVNHDGEGIRDIAIVSERIAAIGNLGSAKTAAEIDAAGLHILPGVIDTQVHFREPGLDHKEDLETGSRAAVAGGVTAVFEMPNTKPLTTTADTLADKVRRARNRMFCDFGFFVGGTRENVSEIPMLEKLEASAGIKVFMGSSTGDLLVDEETALDRIIAKISRRASFHAEDEARLKARMPLQRKGDPSSHPEWRDTEAALIATKRLVGLAEKHGKRVHVLHISTADEMDYLRDHKSYATVEVTPHHLTLEAPDCYERLGAYAQMNPPVRDARHRAAIWAALQSGVVDVLGSDHAPHTREEKDHTYPETHSGMTGVQTLVPIMLDHVNAGRLS
;
A
#
# COMPACT_ATOMS: atom_id res chain seq x y z
N MET A 1 -38.98 -18.57 -13.76
CA MET A 1 -37.98 -19.66 -13.71
C MET A 1 -37.28 -19.47 -12.38
N ALA A 2 -37.16 -20.50 -11.55
CA ALA A 2 -36.44 -20.38 -10.29
C ALA A 2 -34.96 -20.26 -10.70
N ASP A 3 -34.39 -19.07 -10.53
CA ASP A 3 -33.01 -18.81 -10.82
C ASP A 3 -32.16 -19.76 -9.97
N THR A 4 -31.39 -20.62 -10.62
CA THR A 4 -30.43 -21.49 -9.95
C THR A 4 -29.13 -20.69 -9.83
N PHE A 5 -28.66 -20.48 -8.60
CA PHE A 5 -27.39 -19.82 -8.36
C PHE A 5 -26.21 -20.79 -8.66
N ASP A 6 -25.09 -20.24 -9.05
CA ASP A 6 -23.88 -21.06 -9.27
C ASP A 6 -23.30 -21.52 -7.92
N LEU A 7 -23.32 -20.63 -6.92
CA LEU A 7 -22.85 -20.90 -5.58
C LEU A 7 -23.73 -20.15 -4.56
N VAL A 8 -24.04 -20.80 -3.44
CA VAL A 8 -24.59 -20.14 -2.25
C VAL A 8 -23.69 -20.43 -1.06
N ILE A 9 -23.31 -19.37 -0.33
CA ILE A 9 -22.58 -19.45 0.93
C ILE A 9 -23.60 -19.20 2.03
N ARG A 10 -23.76 -20.16 2.97
CA ARG A 10 -24.84 -20.14 3.95
C ARG A 10 -24.38 -19.86 5.38
N GLY A 11 -25.21 -19.10 6.09
CA GLY A 11 -25.17 -18.98 7.55
C GLY A 11 -23.96 -18.23 8.10
N ALA A 12 -23.25 -17.49 7.26
CA ALA A 12 -22.11 -16.69 7.70
C ALA A 12 -22.52 -15.42 8.43
N THR A 13 -21.69 -14.94 9.35
CA THR A 13 -21.72 -13.55 9.80
C THR A 13 -21.10 -12.69 8.70
N VAL A 14 -21.95 -12.03 7.92
CA VAL A 14 -21.50 -11.12 6.83
C VAL A 14 -21.28 -9.75 7.42
N VAL A 15 -20.05 -9.23 7.29
CA VAL A 15 -19.67 -7.87 7.69
C VAL A 15 -19.57 -7.03 6.43
N ASN A 16 -20.31 -5.90 6.38
CA ASN A 16 -20.35 -5.02 5.22
C ASN A 16 -20.59 -3.57 5.70
N HIS A 17 -20.64 -2.62 4.76
CA HIS A 17 -20.90 -1.19 5.03
C HIS A 17 -22.24 -0.90 5.72
N ASP A 18 -23.20 -1.81 5.64
CA ASP A 18 -24.51 -1.74 6.31
C ASP A 18 -24.54 -2.42 7.70
N GLY A 19 -23.39 -2.85 8.20
CA GLY A 19 -23.22 -3.55 9.47
C GLY A 19 -22.99 -5.05 9.31
N GLU A 20 -23.14 -5.79 10.42
CA GLU A 20 -22.95 -7.23 10.48
C GLU A 20 -24.24 -7.98 10.74
N GLY A 21 -24.32 -9.23 10.29
CA GLY A 21 -25.44 -10.12 10.57
C GLY A 21 -25.30 -11.47 9.88
N ILE A 22 -26.06 -12.47 10.40
CA ILE A 22 -26.09 -13.79 9.78
C ILE A 22 -26.87 -13.69 8.47
N ARG A 23 -26.23 -13.96 7.35
CA ARG A 23 -26.79 -13.86 6.00
C ARG A 23 -26.20 -14.95 5.09
N ASP A 24 -26.96 -15.29 4.06
CA ASP A 24 -26.47 -16.08 2.93
C ASP A 24 -25.99 -15.15 1.81
N ILE A 25 -25.04 -15.62 0.99
CA ILE A 25 -24.56 -14.91 -0.20
C ILE A 25 -24.76 -15.82 -1.41
N ALA A 26 -25.51 -15.36 -2.42
CA ALA A 26 -25.65 -16.04 -3.70
C ALA A 26 -24.78 -15.43 -4.77
N ILE A 27 -24.17 -16.28 -5.58
CA ILE A 27 -23.25 -15.90 -6.68
C ILE A 27 -23.77 -16.47 -7.99
N VAL A 28 -23.76 -15.64 -9.03
CA VAL A 28 -24.04 -16.01 -10.42
C VAL A 28 -23.00 -15.35 -11.31
N SER A 29 -22.37 -16.11 -12.20
CA SER A 29 -21.35 -15.62 -13.15
C SER A 29 -20.29 -14.75 -12.46
N GLU A 30 -19.73 -15.26 -11.36
CA GLU A 30 -18.66 -14.62 -10.55
C GLU A 30 -19.06 -13.29 -9.88
N ARG A 31 -20.39 -13.01 -9.80
CA ARG A 31 -20.91 -11.79 -9.18
C ARG A 31 -21.84 -12.12 -8.03
N ILE A 32 -21.82 -11.33 -6.99
CA ILE A 32 -22.79 -11.38 -5.92
C ILE A 32 -24.16 -11.01 -6.48
N ALA A 33 -25.07 -11.95 -6.53
CA ALA A 33 -26.44 -11.79 -7.06
C ALA A 33 -27.43 -11.41 -5.94
N ALA A 34 -27.22 -11.90 -4.71
CA ALA A 34 -28.06 -11.58 -3.57
C ALA A 34 -27.30 -11.76 -2.26
N ILE A 35 -27.67 -10.97 -1.24
CA ILE A 35 -27.25 -11.10 0.15
C ILE A 35 -28.51 -11.05 1.01
N GLY A 36 -28.72 -12.03 1.89
CA GLY A 36 -29.86 -12.06 2.81
C GLY A 36 -30.25 -13.49 3.22
N ASN A 37 -31.50 -13.68 3.64
CA ASN A 37 -31.99 -15.02 3.89
C ASN A 37 -32.49 -15.62 2.55
N LEU A 38 -31.76 -16.60 2.04
CA LEU A 38 -32.07 -17.25 0.76
C LEU A 38 -32.83 -18.57 0.92
N GLY A 39 -33.09 -18.99 2.14
CA GLY A 39 -33.93 -20.18 2.45
C GLY A 39 -33.54 -21.42 1.64
N SER A 40 -34.51 -21.98 0.88
CA SER A 40 -34.30 -23.16 0.04
C SER A 40 -33.96 -22.83 -1.41
N ALA A 41 -33.30 -21.68 -1.66
CA ALA A 41 -32.86 -21.28 -3.00
C ALA A 41 -32.01 -22.39 -3.66
N LYS A 42 -32.32 -22.71 -4.92
CA LYS A 42 -31.57 -23.72 -5.68
C LYS A 42 -30.19 -23.21 -6.07
N THR A 43 -29.17 -24.04 -5.91
CA THR A 43 -27.79 -23.73 -6.25
C THR A 43 -27.08 -24.93 -6.84
N ALA A 44 -26.09 -24.69 -7.70
CA ALA A 44 -25.23 -25.75 -8.23
C ALA A 44 -24.18 -26.22 -7.19
N ALA A 45 -23.69 -25.28 -6.34
CA ALA A 45 -22.76 -25.57 -5.26
C ALA A 45 -23.16 -24.81 -3.99
N GLU A 46 -22.81 -25.35 -2.82
CA GLU A 46 -23.10 -24.74 -1.54
C GLU A 46 -21.88 -24.83 -0.62
N ILE A 47 -21.62 -23.75 0.14
CA ILE A 47 -20.64 -23.71 1.22
C ILE A 47 -21.39 -23.41 2.51
N ASP A 48 -21.27 -24.32 3.49
CA ASP A 48 -21.69 -24.04 4.87
C ASP A 48 -20.62 -23.16 5.54
N ALA A 49 -21.00 -21.94 5.86
CA ALA A 49 -20.14 -20.96 6.52
C ALA A 49 -20.67 -20.59 7.93
N ALA A 50 -21.48 -21.46 8.54
CA ALA A 50 -21.96 -21.24 9.89
C ALA A 50 -20.79 -21.09 10.88
N GLY A 51 -20.81 -20.01 11.68
CA GLY A 51 -19.75 -19.66 12.62
C GLY A 51 -18.53 -18.97 12.00
N LEU A 52 -18.52 -18.74 10.68
CA LEU A 52 -17.47 -17.97 9.99
C LEU A 52 -17.93 -16.52 9.74
N HIS A 53 -16.94 -15.63 9.62
CA HIS A 53 -17.15 -14.25 9.17
C HIS A 53 -16.77 -14.13 7.69
N ILE A 54 -17.61 -13.41 6.94
CA ILE A 54 -17.32 -13.06 5.54
C ILE A 54 -17.14 -11.55 5.45
N LEU A 55 -16.01 -11.12 4.93
CA LEU A 55 -15.69 -9.72 4.67
C LEU A 55 -15.61 -9.50 3.16
N PRO A 56 -15.80 -8.26 2.68
CA PRO A 56 -15.39 -7.89 1.33
C PRO A 56 -13.92 -8.22 1.08
N GLY A 57 -13.58 -8.63 -0.14
CA GLY A 57 -12.18 -8.88 -0.50
C GLY A 57 -11.31 -7.65 -0.26
N VAL A 58 -10.20 -7.82 0.44
CA VAL A 58 -9.30 -6.72 0.78
C VAL A 58 -8.44 -6.36 -0.43
N ILE A 59 -8.28 -5.07 -0.67
CA ILE A 59 -7.39 -4.51 -1.70
C ILE A 59 -6.17 -3.93 -1.00
N ASP A 60 -4.98 -4.48 -1.29
CA ASP A 60 -3.72 -3.89 -0.85
C ASP A 60 -3.21 -2.90 -1.92
N THR A 61 -3.20 -1.63 -1.57
CA THR A 61 -2.91 -0.54 -2.51
C THR A 61 -1.42 -0.30 -2.74
N GLN A 62 -0.55 -1.02 -2.03
CA GLN A 62 0.89 -0.80 -2.12
C GLN A 62 1.68 -2.09 -1.89
N VAL A 63 2.12 -2.72 -3.00
CA VAL A 63 3.00 -3.89 -2.95
C VAL A 63 4.15 -3.77 -3.95
N HIS A 64 5.28 -4.43 -3.66
CA HIS A 64 6.46 -4.52 -4.51
C HIS A 64 6.80 -5.99 -4.78
N PHE A 65 6.14 -6.61 -5.76
CA PHE A 65 6.37 -8.01 -6.13
C PHE A 65 7.62 -8.22 -7.01
N ARG A 66 8.39 -7.16 -7.20
CA ARG A 66 9.76 -7.18 -7.73
C ARG A 66 9.92 -7.59 -9.19
N GLU A 67 8.99 -8.30 -9.79
CA GLU A 67 9.03 -8.70 -11.20
C GLU A 67 8.49 -7.59 -12.11
N PRO A 68 9.18 -7.35 -13.26
CA PRO A 68 10.36 -8.05 -13.77
C PRO A 68 11.69 -7.58 -13.18
N GLY A 69 12.70 -8.45 -13.29
CA GLY A 69 14.12 -8.13 -13.15
C GLY A 69 14.69 -8.11 -11.73
N LEU A 70 13.86 -8.28 -10.72
CA LEU A 70 14.25 -8.47 -9.32
C LEU A 70 13.61 -9.75 -8.76
N ASP A 71 13.32 -10.69 -9.63
CA ASP A 71 12.57 -11.93 -9.40
C ASP A 71 13.24 -12.85 -8.35
N HIS A 72 14.53 -12.66 -8.10
CA HIS A 72 15.25 -13.36 -7.03
C HIS A 72 14.77 -12.97 -5.62
N LYS A 73 14.07 -11.85 -5.47
CA LYS A 73 13.49 -11.41 -4.18
C LYS A 73 12.07 -11.91 -4.00
N GLU A 74 11.28 -11.79 -5.04
CA GLU A 74 9.90 -12.26 -5.18
C GLU A 74 9.46 -12.11 -6.63
N ASP A 75 8.39 -12.80 -7.02
CA ASP A 75 7.75 -12.69 -8.32
C ASP A 75 6.23 -12.48 -8.19
N LEU A 76 5.56 -12.21 -9.31
CA LEU A 76 4.11 -11.95 -9.34
C LEU A 76 3.29 -13.17 -8.88
N GLU A 77 3.76 -14.39 -9.12
CA GLU A 77 3.07 -15.62 -8.70
C GLU A 77 3.15 -15.80 -7.18
N THR A 78 4.36 -15.76 -6.62
CA THR A 78 4.59 -16.00 -5.19
C THR A 78 4.02 -14.89 -4.33
N GLY A 79 4.17 -13.62 -4.75
CA GLY A 79 3.59 -12.47 -4.07
C GLY A 79 2.06 -12.50 -4.05
N SER A 80 1.42 -12.80 -5.19
CA SER A 80 -0.05 -12.93 -5.24
C SER A 80 -0.58 -14.13 -4.47
N ARG A 81 0.17 -15.22 -4.41
CA ARG A 81 -0.16 -16.37 -3.56
C ARG A 81 -0.11 -16.01 -2.08
N ALA A 82 0.90 -15.25 -1.65
CA ALA A 82 0.99 -14.71 -0.29
C ALA A 82 -0.17 -13.75 0.01
N ALA A 83 -0.55 -12.89 -0.95
CA ALA A 83 -1.70 -12.00 -0.83
C ALA A 83 -2.99 -12.76 -0.52
N VAL A 84 -3.33 -13.75 -1.34
CA VAL A 84 -4.55 -14.57 -1.15
C VAL A 84 -4.50 -15.35 0.16
N ALA A 85 -3.35 -15.90 0.52
CA ALA A 85 -3.17 -16.61 1.79
C ALA A 85 -3.39 -15.69 3.01
N GLY A 86 -3.18 -14.37 2.85
CA GLY A 86 -3.46 -13.34 3.85
C GLY A 86 -4.85 -12.72 3.79
N GLY A 87 -5.72 -13.16 2.84
CA GLY A 87 -7.07 -12.59 2.66
C GLY A 87 -7.13 -11.35 1.75
N VAL A 88 -6.03 -11.00 1.08
CA VAL A 88 -5.99 -9.93 0.09
C VAL A 88 -6.38 -10.49 -1.28
N THR A 89 -7.40 -9.92 -1.91
CA THR A 89 -7.98 -10.40 -3.17
C THR A 89 -7.62 -9.54 -4.38
N ALA A 90 -7.05 -8.36 -4.15
CA ALA A 90 -6.54 -7.49 -5.20
C ALA A 90 -5.32 -6.70 -4.70
N VAL A 91 -4.39 -6.40 -5.60
CA VAL A 91 -3.18 -5.64 -5.27
C VAL A 91 -2.89 -4.55 -6.30
N PHE A 92 -2.27 -3.46 -5.82
CA PHE A 92 -1.67 -2.44 -6.70
C PHE A 92 -0.15 -2.48 -6.56
N GLU A 93 0.52 -2.94 -7.61
CA GLU A 93 1.96 -3.19 -7.62
C GLU A 93 2.73 -1.96 -8.13
N MET A 94 3.84 -1.67 -7.49
CA MET A 94 4.66 -0.48 -7.67
C MET A 94 5.60 -0.56 -8.89
N PRO A 95 6.00 0.61 -9.47
CA PRO A 95 6.69 0.66 -10.76
C PRO A 95 8.21 0.45 -10.71
N ASN A 96 8.81 0.32 -9.53
CA ASN A 96 10.27 0.26 -9.33
C ASN A 96 10.87 -1.14 -9.57
N THR A 97 10.62 -1.67 -10.74
CA THR A 97 11.12 -2.96 -11.27
C THR A 97 12.27 -2.74 -12.26
N LYS A 98 12.81 -3.78 -12.87
CA LYS A 98 13.86 -3.70 -13.91
C LYS A 98 13.45 -4.47 -15.17
N PRO A 99 13.03 -3.78 -16.24
CA PRO A 99 12.98 -2.32 -16.39
C PRO A 99 11.93 -1.66 -15.49
N LEU A 100 12.06 -0.35 -15.26
CA LEU A 100 11.05 0.47 -14.59
C LEU A 100 9.75 0.48 -15.38
N THR A 101 8.61 0.50 -14.70
CA THR A 101 7.29 0.59 -15.36
C THR A 101 6.94 2.08 -15.57
N THR A 102 7.45 2.67 -16.62
CA THR A 102 7.31 4.13 -16.91
C THR A 102 6.68 4.43 -18.27
N THR A 103 6.39 3.40 -19.07
CA THR A 103 5.84 3.52 -20.43
C THR A 103 4.66 2.57 -20.63
N ALA A 104 3.90 2.77 -21.70
CA ALA A 104 2.83 1.86 -22.08
C ALA A 104 3.35 0.43 -22.34
N ASP A 105 4.51 0.29 -22.97
CA ASP A 105 5.11 -1.02 -23.29
C ASP A 105 5.53 -1.78 -22.03
N THR A 106 6.15 -1.09 -21.06
CA THR A 106 6.56 -1.72 -19.81
C THR A 106 5.36 -2.09 -18.92
N LEU A 107 4.28 -1.31 -18.95
CA LEU A 107 3.02 -1.70 -18.32
C LEU A 107 2.41 -2.91 -18.99
N ALA A 108 2.34 -2.92 -20.33
CA ALA A 108 1.80 -4.05 -21.10
C ALA A 108 2.61 -5.34 -20.87
N ASP A 109 3.93 -5.24 -20.69
CA ASP A 109 4.78 -6.38 -20.34
C ASP A 109 4.39 -6.96 -18.98
N LYS A 110 4.23 -6.14 -17.94
CA LYS A 110 3.76 -6.59 -16.62
C LYS A 110 2.40 -7.27 -16.70
N VAL A 111 1.45 -6.68 -17.43
CA VAL A 111 0.11 -7.26 -17.63
C VAL A 111 0.20 -8.65 -18.27
N ARG A 112 1.06 -8.82 -19.29
CA ARG A 112 1.27 -10.14 -19.92
C ARG A 112 1.83 -11.16 -18.94
N ARG A 113 2.77 -10.76 -18.09
CA ARG A 113 3.37 -11.63 -17.06
C ARG A 113 2.38 -12.02 -15.97
N ALA A 114 1.47 -11.12 -15.60
CA ALA A 114 0.47 -11.33 -14.56
C ALA A 114 -0.68 -12.26 -15.02
N ARG A 115 -1.14 -12.11 -16.26
CA ARG A 115 -2.30 -12.85 -16.78
C ARG A 115 -2.13 -14.34 -16.67
N ASN A 116 -3.15 -15.03 -16.12
CA ASN A 116 -3.20 -16.47 -15.88
C ASN A 116 -2.07 -17.02 -14.97
N ARG A 117 -1.45 -16.14 -14.18
CA ARG A 117 -0.35 -16.51 -13.28
C ARG A 117 -0.55 -15.95 -11.87
N MET A 118 -1.07 -14.72 -11.73
CA MET A 118 -1.42 -14.20 -10.43
C MET A 118 -2.69 -14.82 -9.88
N PHE A 119 -2.74 -15.00 -8.56
CA PHE A 119 -3.84 -15.61 -7.81
C PHE A 119 -4.89 -14.60 -7.34
N CYS A 120 -4.61 -13.31 -7.44
CA CYS A 120 -5.53 -12.22 -7.09
C CYS A 120 -5.66 -11.24 -8.26
N ASP A 121 -6.65 -10.36 -8.19
CA ASP A 121 -6.77 -9.24 -9.11
C ASP A 121 -5.59 -8.27 -8.96
N PHE A 122 -5.28 -7.56 -10.03
CA PHE A 122 -4.11 -6.69 -10.04
C PHE A 122 -4.31 -5.39 -10.82
N GLY A 123 -3.63 -4.35 -10.35
CA GLY A 123 -3.33 -3.15 -11.10
C GLY A 123 -1.86 -2.78 -10.91
N PHE A 124 -1.28 -2.11 -11.90
CA PHE A 124 0.12 -1.71 -11.87
C PHE A 124 0.22 -0.18 -11.90
N PHE A 125 0.97 0.40 -10.96
CA PHE A 125 1.31 1.80 -11.05
C PHE A 125 2.33 2.03 -12.17
N VAL A 126 2.17 3.18 -12.86
CA VAL A 126 3.18 3.70 -13.78
C VAL A 126 3.97 4.79 -13.07
N GLY A 127 5.29 4.71 -13.11
CA GLY A 127 6.18 5.71 -12.54
C GLY A 127 6.06 7.04 -13.26
N GLY A 128 5.72 8.10 -12.54
CA GLY A 128 5.81 9.47 -13.01
C GLY A 128 7.25 9.94 -12.92
N THR A 129 7.82 10.37 -14.05
CA THR A 129 9.21 10.84 -14.17
C THR A 129 9.25 12.19 -14.89
N ARG A 130 10.43 12.84 -14.92
CA ARG A 130 10.63 14.09 -15.66
C ARG A 130 10.41 13.91 -17.16
N GLU A 131 10.71 12.73 -17.66
CA GLU A 131 10.73 12.40 -19.09
C GLU A 131 9.33 12.12 -19.63
N ASN A 132 8.47 11.47 -18.83
CA ASN A 132 7.15 11.02 -19.29
C ASN A 132 5.97 11.93 -18.90
N VAL A 133 6.23 13.14 -18.41
CA VAL A 133 5.19 14.10 -17.95
C VAL A 133 4.08 14.32 -19.00
N SER A 134 4.44 14.41 -20.28
CA SER A 134 3.46 14.62 -21.37
C SER A 134 2.54 13.42 -21.59
N GLU A 135 2.98 12.23 -21.23
CA GLU A 135 2.26 10.98 -21.43
C GLU A 135 1.34 10.61 -20.25
N ILE A 136 1.52 11.22 -19.08
CA ILE A 136 0.75 10.92 -17.87
C ILE A 136 -0.75 10.79 -18.11
N PRO A 137 -1.44 11.73 -18.82
CA PRO A 137 -2.88 11.64 -19.03
C PRO A 137 -3.33 10.41 -19.84
N MET A 138 -2.43 9.84 -20.64
CA MET A 138 -2.66 8.61 -21.37
C MET A 138 -2.32 7.40 -20.52
N LEU A 139 -1.14 7.41 -19.86
CA LEU A 139 -0.64 6.29 -19.06
C LEU A 139 -1.58 5.91 -17.92
N GLU A 140 -2.18 6.88 -17.23
CA GLU A 140 -3.11 6.60 -16.13
C GLU A 140 -4.45 5.99 -16.55
N LYS A 141 -4.76 5.97 -17.88
CA LYS A 141 -5.99 5.41 -18.44
C LYS A 141 -5.82 4.07 -19.13
N LEU A 142 -4.59 3.58 -19.23
CA LEU A 142 -4.31 2.27 -19.83
C LEU A 142 -4.97 1.15 -19.02
N GLU A 143 -5.27 0.05 -19.71
CA GLU A 143 -5.79 -1.17 -19.08
C GLU A 143 -4.82 -1.62 -17.95
N ALA A 144 -5.38 -1.99 -16.81
CA ALA A 144 -4.66 -2.39 -15.60
C ALA A 144 -3.74 -1.31 -15.00
N SER A 145 -3.81 -0.04 -15.46
CA SER A 145 -3.12 1.06 -14.78
C SER A 145 -3.83 1.40 -13.47
N ALA A 146 -3.15 1.22 -12.34
CA ALA A 146 -3.60 1.70 -11.02
C ALA A 146 -3.50 3.24 -10.91
N GLY A 147 -2.76 3.88 -11.80
CA GLY A 147 -2.49 5.32 -11.81
C GLY A 147 -0.99 5.62 -11.85
N ILE A 148 -0.64 6.81 -11.40
CA ILE A 148 0.74 7.30 -11.39
C ILE A 148 1.32 7.18 -9.97
N LYS A 149 2.57 6.69 -9.87
CA LYS A 149 3.36 6.67 -8.65
C LYS A 149 4.59 7.57 -8.79
N VAL A 150 4.86 8.40 -7.79
CA VAL A 150 6.03 9.29 -7.76
C VAL A 150 6.82 9.08 -6.46
N PHE A 151 8.14 9.11 -6.54
CA PHE A 151 9.06 9.06 -5.41
C PHE A 151 9.73 10.44 -5.25
N MET A 152 9.40 11.16 -4.18
CA MET A 152 9.97 12.48 -3.89
C MET A 152 11.28 12.40 -3.10
N GLY A 153 11.57 11.26 -2.50
CA GLY A 153 12.81 10.95 -1.78
C GLY A 153 13.36 9.60 -2.18
N SER A 154 14.66 9.43 -2.03
CA SER A 154 15.35 8.17 -2.31
C SER A 154 14.80 7.04 -1.46
N SER A 155 14.33 6.00 -2.13
CA SER A 155 13.87 4.76 -1.53
C SER A 155 14.58 3.62 -2.28
N THR A 156 13.86 2.61 -2.74
CA THR A 156 14.43 1.51 -3.51
C THR A 156 14.21 1.74 -5.01
N GLY A 157 15.28 1.89 -5.79
CA GLY A 157 15.23 2.06 -7.26
C GLY A 157 15.52 3.48 -7.76
N ASP A 158 15.40 3.69 -9.09
CA ASP A 158 15.90 4.86 -9.82
C ASP A 158 14.79 5.83 -10.27
N LEU A 159 13.64 5.90 -9.55
CA LEU A 159 12.47 6.71 -9.90
C LEU A 159 12.36 8.02 -9.11
N LEU A 160 13.48 8.61 -8.73
CA LEU A 160 13.49 9.84 -7.93
C LEU A 160 13.04 11.07 -8.73
N VAL A 161 12.08 11.82 -8.17
CA VAL A 161 11.65 13.13 -8.64
C VAL A 161 11.65 14.10 -7.45
N ASP A 162 12.82 14.67 -7.18
CA ASP A 162 13.06 15.58 -6.03
C ASP A 162 12.93 17.07 -6.39
N GLU A 163 12.96 17.42 -7.67
CA GLU A 163 12.83 18.80 -8.15
C GLU A 163 11.37 19.27 -8.13
N GLU A 164 11.14 20.41 -7.48
CA GLU A 164 9.80 21.00 -7.38
C GLU A 164 9.17 21.30 -8.75
N THR A 165 9.97 21.77 -9.72
CA THR A 165 9.49 22.04 -11.08
C THR A 165 9.01 20.78 -11.81
N ALA A 166 9.63 19.65 -11.58
CA ALA A 166 9.21 18.37 -12.16
C ALA A 166 7.93 17.88 -11.46
N LEU A 167 7.84 17.95 -10.14
CA LEU A 167 6.66 17.62 -9.35
C LEU A 167 5.46 18.50 -9.75
N ASP A 168 5.66 19.80 -9.89
CA ASP A 168 4.64 20.78 -10.31
C ASP A 168 4.06 20.39 -11.69
N ARG A 169 4.91 20.05 -12.64
CA ARG A 169 4.49 19.61 -13.97
C ARG A 169 3.74 18.27 -13.94
N ILE A 170 4.17 17.30 -13.14
CA ILE A 170 3.49 16.02 -12.99
C ILE A 170 2.10 16.23 -12.41
N ILE A 171 2.00 16.96 -11.28
CA ILE A 171 0.73 17.20 -10.58
C ILE A 171 -0.25 17.98 -11.47
N ALA A 172 0.22 18.93 -12.27
CA ALA A 172 -0.62 19.64 -13.23
C ALA A 172 -1.26 18.70 -14.27
N LYS A 173 -0.61 17.57 -14.60
CA LYS A 173 -1.03 16.64 -15.67
C LYS A 173 -1.88 15.47 -15.19
N ILE A 174 -1.83 15.09 -13.92
CA ILE A 174 -2.67 13.98 -13.43
C ILE A 174 -4.16 14.31 -13.57
N SER A 175 -4.99 13.33 -13.90
CA SER A 175 -6.44 13.43 -13.88
C SER A 175 -7.06 12.46 -12.86
N ARG A 176 -6.36 11.39 -12.54
CA ARG A 176 -6.64 10.48 -11.43
C ARG A 176 -5.76 10.84 -10.24
N ARG A 177 -6.09 10.33 -9.05
CA ARG A 177 -5.29 10.52 -7.85
C ARG A 177 -3.97 9.77 -7.98
N ALA A 178 -2.85 10.49 -8.07
CA ALA A 178 -1.52 9.88 -8.09
C ALA A 178 -1.04 9.60 -6.66
N SER A 179 -0.19 8.58 -6.50
CA SER A 179 0.37 8.12 -5.22
C SER A 179 1.81 8.58 -5.05
N PHE A 180 2.16 9.06 -3.86
CA PHE A 180 3.47 9.67 -3.61
C PHE A 180 4.15 9.07 -2.38
N HIS A 181 5.42 8.67 -2.55
CA HIS A 181 6.36 8.50 -1.45
C HIS A 181 6.93 9.88 -1.11
N ALA A 182 6.60 10.43 0.05
CA ALA A 182 6.89 11.82 0.42
C ALA A 182 7.95 11.91 1.52
N GLU A 183 9.23 11.95 1.13
CA GLU A 183 10.37 12.32 1.98
C GLU A 183 11.23 13.34 1.22
N ASP A 184 11.77 14.35 1.92
CA ASP A 184 12.55 15.42 1.32
C ASP A 184 13.99 14.98 1.05
N GLU A 185 14.34 14.80 -0.22
CA GLU A 185 15.63 14.28 -0.65
C GLU A 185 16.80 15.17 -0.23
N ALA A 186 16.63 16.48 -0.24
CA ALA A 186 17.70 17.40 0.17
C ALA A 186 18.04 17.21 1.65
N ARG A 187 17.01 17.04 2.49
CA ARG A 187 17.18 16.75 3.91
C ARG A 187 17.76 15.37 4.15
N LEU A 188 17.31 14.34 3.41
CA LEU A 188 17.88 12.99 3.50
C LEU A 188 19.39 13.02 3.18
N LYS A 189 19.80 13.70 2.12
CA LYS A 189 21.22 13.86 1.77
C LYS A 189 22.03 14.59 2.85
N ALA A 190 21.48 15.67 3.38
CA ALA A 190 22.15 16.45 4.44
C ALA A 190 22.31 15.65 5.75
N ARG A 191 21.40 14.74 6.04
CA ARG A 191 21.40 13.93 7.27
C ARG A 191 22.04 12.55 7.11
N MET A 192 22.41 12.15 5.90
CA MET A 192 23.07 10.86 5.65
C MET A 192 24.27 10.57 6.57
N PRO A 193 25.11 11.55 6.96
CA PRO A 193 26.21 11.32 7.92
C PRO A 193 25.77 10.87 9.31
N LEU A 194 24.47 10.92 9.66
CA LEU A 194 23.96 10.41 10.93
C LEU A 194 23.76 8.90 10.95
N GLN A 195 23.89 8.24 9.80
CA GLN A 195 23.89 6.77 9.76
C GLN A 195 25.08 6.22 10.53
N ARG A 196 24.82 5.33 11.46
CA ARG A 196 25.87 4.66 12.24
C ARG A 196 26.01 3.20 11.76
N LYS A 197 27.21 2.85 11.28
CA LYS A 197 27.48 1.50 10.79
C LYS A 197 27.18 0.45 11.89
N GLY A 198 26.38 -0.56 11.52
CA GLY A 198 25.98 -1.63 12.44
C GLY A 198 24.83 -1.26 13.39
N ASP A 199 24.33 -0.03 13.35
CA ASP A 199 23.28 0.45 14.24
C ASP A 199 22.03 0.90 13.46
N PRO A 200 21.07 0.01 13.20
CA PRO A 200 19.82 0.34 12.48
C PRO A 200 18.90 1.30 13.28
N SER A 201 19.13 1.50 14.60
CA SER A 201 18.37 2.48 15.38
C SER A 201 18.63 3.92 14.94
N SER A 202 19.73 4.17 14.19
CA SER A 202 20.05 5.45 13.57
C SER A 202 19.23 5.74 12.30
N HIS A 203 18.48 4.77 11.78
CA HIS A 203 17.69 4.95 10.57
C HIS A 203 16.61 6.04 10.71
N PRO A 204 15.79 6.09 11.77
CA PRO A 204 14.86 7.20 11.99
C PRO A 204 15.51 8.53 12.36
N GLU A 205 16.77 8.54 12.79
CA GLU A 205 17.52 9.78 12.98
C GLU A 205 17.92 10.39 11.61
N TRP A 206 18.41 9.55 10.71
CA TRP A 206 18.75 9.98 9.34
C TRP A 206 17.51 10.41 8.55
N ARG A 207 16.51 9.53 8.44
CA ARG A 207 15.24 9.80 7.75
C ARG A 207 14.25 10.35 8.77
N ASP A 208 14.47 11.58 9.22
CA ASP A 208 13.73 12.14 10.33
C ASP A 208 12.30 12.57 9.97
N THR A 209 11.54 12.92 10.98
CA THR A 209 10.13 13.32 10.85
C THR A 209 9.95 14.59 10.02
N GLU A 210 10.92 15.50 10.08
CA GLU A 210 10.88 16.73 9.31
C GLU A 210 11.07 16.49 7.81
N ALA A 211 11.85 15.46 7.41
CA ALA A 211 11.98 15.08 6.00
C ALA A 211 10.62 14.64 5.40
N ALA A 212 9.82 13.90 6.17
CA ALA A 212 8.48 13.50 5.78
C ALA A 212 7.53 14.72 5.73
N LEU A 213 7.52 15.54 6.78
CA LEU A 213 6.63 16.71 6.87
C LEU A 213 6.88 17.76 5.76
N ILE A 214 8.14 18.07 5.46
CA ILE A 214 8.51 19.02 4.38
C ILE A 214 7.97 18.52 3.04
N ALA A 215 8.21 17.25 2.73
CA ALA A 215 7.76 16.67 1.47
C ALA A 215 6.24 16.61 1.36
N THR A 216 5.55 16.20 2.43
CA THR A 216 4.08 16.15 2.50
C THR A 216 3.47 17.55 2.32
N LYS A 217 4.01 18.58 2.97
CA LYS A 217 3.55 19.96 2.80
C LYS A 217 3.75 20.48 1.38
N ARG A 218 4.92 20.21 0.79
CA ARG A 218 5.23 20.56 -0.61
C ARG A 218 4.25 19.89 -1.57
N LEU A 219 4.03 18.60 -1.41
CA LEU A 219 3.10 17.82 -2.24
C LEU A 219 1.67 18.37 -2.18
N VAL A 220 1.15 18.58 -0.99
CA VAL A 220 -0.23 19.06 -0.79
C VAL A 220 -0.38 20.50 -1.28
N GLY A 221 0.61 21.36 -1.07
CA GLY A 221 0.60 22.74 -1.61
C GLY A 221 0.57 22.77 -3.14
N LEU A 222 1.32 21.88 -3.81
CA LEU A 222 1.24 21.74 -5.26
C LEU A 222 -0.10 21.16 -5.72
N ALA A 223 -0.68 20.21 -4.98
CA ALA A 223 -2.00 19.67 -5.27
C ALA A 223 -3.08 20.76 -5.16
N GLU A 224 -3.04 21.58 -4.12
CA GLU A 224 -3.92 22.72 -3.94
C GLU A 224 -3.77 23.76 -5.07
N LYS A 225 -2.53 24.15 -5.40
CA LYS A 225 -2.23 25.06 -6.51
C LYS A 225 -2.88 24.65 -7.83
N HIS A 226 -2.93 23.35 -8.11
CA HIS A 226 -3.51 22.83 -9.36
C HIS A 226 -4.95 22.32 -9.22
N GLY A 227 -5.58 22.44 -8.06
CA GLY A 227 -6.92 21.90 -7.80
C GLY A 227 -7.00 20.38 -8.00
N LYS A 228 -5.93 19.65 -7.64
CA LYS A 228 -5.80 18.20 -7.80
C LYS A 228 -5.95 17.49 -6.45
N ARG A 229 -6.17 16.18 -6.52
CA ARG A 229 -6.10 15.31 -5.34
C ARG A 229 -4.98 14.32 -5.50
N VAL A 230 -4.21 14.13 -4.43
CA VAL A 230 -3.08 13.20 -4.35
C VAL A 230 -3.32 12.14 -3.28
N HIS A 231 -2.54 11.07 -3.30
CA HIS A 231 -2.52 10.05 -2.28
C HIS A 231 -1.13 10.01 -1.64
N VAL A 232 -1.08 10.25 -0.34
CA VAL A 232 0.18 10.22 0.41
C VAL A 232 0.30 8.86 1.06
N LEU A 233 1.29 8.09 0.62
CA LEU A 233 1.53 6.71 1.03
C LEU A 233 2.19 6.66 2.41
N HIS A 234 1.97 5.56 3.14
CA HIS A 234 2.70 5.13 4.35
C HIS A 234 3.09 6.27 5.31
N ILE A 235 2.14 7.14 5.69
CA ILE A 235 2.39 8.22 6.64
C ILE A 235 2.91 7.65 7.96
N SER A 236 3.99 8.24 8.47
CA SER A 236 4.73 7.72 9.63
C SER A 236 4.81 8.67 10.83
N THR A 237 4.33 9.92 10.71
CA THR A 237 4.53 10.93 11.76
C THR A 237 3.25 11.58 12.25
N ALA A 238 3.25 12.02 13.53
CA ALA A 238 2.16 12.77 14.14
C ALA A 238 1.96 14.12 13.42
N ASP A 239 3.06 14.78 13.09
CA ASP A 239 3.04 16.11 12.50
C ASP A 239 2.45 16.12 11.08
N GLU A 240 2.68 15.04 10.30
CA GLU A 240 2.00 14.83 9.02
C GLU A 240 0.49 14.59 9.21
N MET A 241 0.10 13.77 10.20
CA MET A 241 -1.31 13.50 10.48
C MET A 241 -2.08 14.76 10.88
N ASP A 242 -1.47 15.62 11.70
CA ASP A 242 -2.07 16.90 12.08
C ASP A 242 -2.25 17.80 10.86
N TYR A 243 -1.24 17.91 10.02
CA TYR A 243 -1.32 18.69 8.78
C TYR A 243 -2.36 18.13 7.80
N LEU A 244 -2.37 16.83 7.57
CA LEU A 244 -3.26 16.17 6.60
C LEU A 244 -4.73 16.18 7.04
N ARG A 245 -5.01 16.23 8.34
CA ARG A 245 -6.38 16.39 8.87
C ARG A 245 -7.07 17.62 8.28
N ASP A 246 -6.36 18.73 8.16
CA ASP A 246 -6.89 19.98 7.65
C ASP A 246 -6.87 20.06 6.12
N HIS A 247 -6.23 19.11 5.44
CA HIS A 247 -6.02 19.14 3.98
C HIS A 247 -6.67 17.95 3.24
N LYS A 248 -7.70 17.33 3.82
CA LYS A 248 -8.41 16.16 3.25
C LYS A 248 -9.06 16.42 1.88
N SER A 249 -9.35 17.67 1.54
CA SER A 249 -9.85 18.04 0.21
C SER A 249 -8.84 17.78 -0.91
N TYR A 250 -7.55 17.82 -0.59
CA TYR A 250 -6.45 17.66 -1.55
C TYR A 250 -5.70 16.34 -1.41
N ALA A 251 -5.76 15.70 -0.24
CA ALA A 251 -5.00 14.48 0.03
C ALA A 251 -5.84 13.36 0.62
N THR A 252 -5.58 12.13 0.19
CA THR A 252 -5.91 10.91 0.94
C THR A 252 -4.67 10.35 1.59
N VAL A 253 -4.86 9.68 2.72
CA VAL A 253 -3.83 9.26 3.67
C VAL A 253 -3.79 7.74 3.75
N GLU A 254 -2.61 7.17 3.55
CA GLU A 254 -2.36 5.76 3.76
C GLU A 254 -1.42 5.55 4.96
N VAL A 255 -1.68 4.48 5.71
CA VAL A 255 -0.77 3.98 6.76
C VAL A 255 -0.53 2.49 6.58
N THR A 256 0.56 1.98 7.16
CA THR A 256 0.86 0.55 7.11
C THR A 256 0.61 -0.12 8.46
N PRO A 257 0.31 -1.42 8.48
CA PRO A 257 0.27 -2.19 9.72
C PRO A 257 1.58 -2.12 10.52
N HIS A 258 2.73 -1.96 9.84
CA HIS A 258 4.04 -1.81 10.48
C HIS A 258 4.09 -0.57 11.37
N HIS A 259 3.68 0.61 10.85
CA HIS A 259 3.66 1.86 11.61
C HIS A 259 2.60 1.87 12.73
N LEU A 260 1.56 1.04 12.62
CA LEU A 260 0.54 0.86 13.66
C LEU A 260 0.99 -0.10 14.78
N THR A 261 1.88 -1.06 14.47
CA THR A 261 2.20 -2.18 15.38
C THR A 261 3.57 -2.03 16.04
N LEU A 262 4.57 -1.59 15.26
CA LEU A 262 5.95 -1.47 15.72
C LEU A 262 6.22 -0.06 16.26
N GLU A 263 7.25 0.05 17.14
CA GLU A 263 7.76 1.34 17.61
C GLU A 263 9.27 1.29 17.82
N ALA A 264 9.92 2.43 17.58
CA ALA A 264 11.31 2.64 17.93
C ALA A 264 11.43 3.07 19.41
N PRO A 265 12.52 2.71 20.13
CA PRO A 265 13.65 1.93 19.62
C PRO A 265 13.44 0.40 19.64
N ASP A 266 12.40 -0.11 20.31
CA ASP A 266 12.15 -1.54 20.57
C ASP A 266 12.27 -2.41 19.30
N CYS A 267 11.65 -1.98 18.19
CA CYS A 267 11.68 -2.77 16.96
C CYS A 267 13.10 -2.94 16.40
N TYR A 268 13.94 -1.91 16.50
CA TYR A 268 15.34 -1.98 16.06
C TYR A 268 16.21 -2.80 17.00
N GLU A 269 15.95 -2.74 18.31
CA GLU A 269 16.65 -3.56 19.31
C GLU A 269 16.34 -5.06 19.13
N ARG A 270 15.09 -5.40 18.82
CA ARG A 270 14.64 -6.80 18.69
C ARG A 270 14.88 -7.39 17.30
N LEU A 271 14.65 -6.62 16.25
CA LEU A 271 14.65 -7.09 14.87
C LEU A 271 15.86 -6.60 14.07
N GLY A 272 16.64 -5.66 14.62
CA GLY A 272 17.77 -5.08 13.92
C GLY A 272 17.37 -4.45 12.58
N ALA A 273 18.14 -4.71 11.56
CA ALA A 273 17.90 -4.23 10.22
C ALA A 273 16.65 -4.82 9.53
N TYR A 274 16.07 -5.89 10.07
CA TYR A 274 14.78 -6.41 9.58
C TYR A 274 13.62 -5.45 9.80
N ALA A 275 13.70 -4.53 10.79
CA ALA A 275 12.72 -3.47 11.02
C ALA A 275 12.93 -2.24 10.09
N GLN A 276 13.95 -2.25 9.24
CA GLN A 276 14.27 -1.11 8.37
C GLN A 276 13.31 -1.04 7.19
N MET A 277 12.58 0.08 7.10
CA MET A 277 11.71 0.45 6.00
C MET A 277 11.76 1.97 5.76
N ASN A 278 11.19 2.46 4.67
CA ASN A 278 11.12 3.88 4.31
C ASN A 278 9.66 4.30 4.03
N PRO A 279 9.10 5.27 4.80
CA PRO A 279 9.70 5.94 5.97
C PRO A 279 9.95 4.99 7.15
N PRO A 280 10.87 5.34 8.06
CA PRO A 280 11.17 4.50 9.22
C PRO A 280 10.00 4.32 10.18
N VAL A 281 10.02 3.21 10.91
CA VAL A 281 9.22 3.06 12.14
C VAL A 281 9.66 4.12 13.15
N ARG A 282 8.70 4.83 13.75
CA ARG A 282 8.93 5.93 14.69
C ARG A 282 8.66 5.50 16.14
N ASP A 283 8.88 6.43 17.06
CA ASP A 283 8.61 6.21 18.49
C ASP A 283 7.10 6.15 18.82
N ALA A 284 6.81 5.88 20.10
CA ALA A 284 5.46 5.70 20.64
C ALA A 284 4.54 6.92 20.40
N ARG A 285 5.08 8.15 20.41
CA ARG A 285 4.31 9.37 20.15
C ARG A 285 3.68 9.33 18.74
N HIS A 286 4.49 8.99 17.74
CA HIS A 286 4.05 8.94 16.35
C HIS A 286 3.08 7.79 16.13
N ARG A 287 3.35 6.60 16.65
CA ARG A 287 2.43 5.45 16.58
C ARG A 287 1.07 5.78 17.19
N ALA A 288 1.05 6.40 18.36
CA ALA A 288 -0.20 6.81 19.02
C ALA A 288 -1.02 7.81 18.19
N ALA A 289 -0.34 8.77 17.53
CA ALA A 289 -0.99 9.73 16.66
C ALA A 289 -1.57 9.08 15.39
N ILE A 290 -0.87 8.10 14.80
CA ILE A 290 -1.36 7.32 13.65
C ILE A 290 -2.62 6.52 14.06
N TRP A 291 -2.65 5.90 15.24
CA TRP A 291 -3.83 5.25 15.77
C TRP A 291 -5.01 6.20 15.95
N ALA A 292 -4.78 7.38 16.54
CA ALA A 292 -5.81 8.40 16.71
C ALA A 292 -6.35 8.90 15.35
N ALA A 293 -5.47 9.05 14.36
CA ALA A 293 -5.84 9.43 13.00
C ALA A 293 -6.68 8.35 12.29
N LEU A 294 -6.34 7.06 12.47
CA LEU A 294 -7.12 5.94 11.95
C LEU A 294 -8.53 5.91 12.56
N GLN A 295 -8.64 5.99 13.89
CA GLN A 295 -9.91 5.97 14.61
C GLN A 295 -10.79 7.19 14.32
N SER A 296 -10.20 8.34 14.02
CA SER A 296 -10.94 9.58 13.69
C SER A 296 -11.26 9.76 12.20
N GLY A 297 -10.90 8.79 11.33
CA GLY A 297 -11.19 8.84 9.90
C GLY A 297 -10.29 9.80 9.10
N VAL A 298 -9.15 10.21 9.63
CA VAL A 298 -8.11 10.95 8.87
C VAL A 298 -7.41 10.01 7.90
N VAL A 299 -7.15 8.76 8.31
CA VAL A 299 -6.61 7.71 7.44
C VAL A 299 -7.72 7.19 6.53
N ASP A 300 -7.44 7.08 5.24
CA ASP A 300 -8.37 6.58 4.21
C ASP A 300 -8.07 5.14 3.81
N VAL A 301 -6.81 4.71 3.89
CA VAL A 301 -6.34 3.45 3.31
C VAL A 301 -5.32 2.78 4.24
N LEU A 302 -5.42 1.47 4.31
CA LEU A 302 -4.38 0.59 4.87
C LEU A 302 -3.69 -0.11 3.70
N GLY A 303 -2.42 0.20 3.47
CA GLY A 303 -1.56 -0.47 2.50
C GLY A 303 -0.43 -1.20 3.22
N SER A 304 0.03 -2.33 2.70
CA SER A 304 1.07 -3.09 3.40
C SER A 304 2.47 -2.54 3.19
N ASP A 305 2.72 -1.83 2.11
CA ASP A 305 4.07 -1.54 1.61
C ASP A 305 4.95 -2.80 1.57
N HIS A 306 4.35 -3.92 1.12
CA HIS A 306 5.05 -5.18 1.00
C HIS A 306 6.27 -5.05 0.08
N ALA A 307 7.45 -5.08 0.68
CA ALA A 307 8.70 -4.77 -0.01
C ALA A 307 9.79 -5.82 0.33
N PRO A 308 9.67 -7.03 -0.21
CA PRO A 308 10.55 -8.15 0.14
C PRO A 308 11.98 -7.96 -0.36
N HIS A 309 12.91 -8.51 0.41
CA HIS A 309 14.32 -8.67 0.10
C HIS A 309 14.76 -10.07 0.52
N THR A 310 15.82 -10.61 -0.10
CA THR A 310 16.37 -11.90 0.34
C THR A 310 16.98 -11.80 1.74
N ARG A 311 17.17 -12.93 2.40
CA ARG A 311 17.82 -12.94 3.71
C ARG A 311 19.25 -12.39 3.61
N GLU A 312 19.98 -12.78 2.57
CA GLU A 312 21.33 -12.31 2.30
C GLU A 312 21.38 -10.78 2.23
N GLU A 313 20.42 -10.15 1.53
CA GLU A 313 20.32 -8.69 1.44
C GLU A 313 19.94 -8.03 2.78
N LYS A 314 19.10 -8.68 3.58
CA LYS A 314 18.70 -8.18 4.91
C LYS A 314 19.76 -8.43 5.98
N ASP A 315 20.63 -9.42 5.80
CA ASP A 315 21.73 -9.74 6.73
C ASP A 315 22.97 -8.87 6.52
N HIS A 316 22.96 -7.98 5.51
CA HIS A 316 24.02 -6.99 5.37
C HIS A 316 24.05 -6.06 6.58
N THR A 317 25.25 -5.60 6.92
CA THR A 317 25.43 -4.62 8.00
C THR A 317 24.80 -3.29 7.62
N TYR A 318 23.95 -2.72 8.50
CA TYR A 318 23.44 -1.37 8.31
C TYR A 318 24.59 -0.35 8.12
N PRO A 319 24.55 0.61 7.19
CA PRO A 319 23.42 0.97 6.30
C PRO A 319 23.37 0.24 4.95
N GLU A 320 24.22 -0.74 4.71
CA GLU A 320 24.29 -1.49 3.43
C GLU A 320 23.10 -2.44 3.24
N THR A 321 22.36 -2.74 4.31
CA THR A 321 21.13 -3.53 4.24
C THR A 321 20.03 -2.77 3.50
N HIS A 322 19.18 -3.50 2.78
CA HIS A 322 18.06 -2.92 2.06
C HIS A 322 16.88 -2.59 2.97
N SER A 323 16.25 -1.40 2.75
CA SER A 323 15.01 -1.02 3.39
C SER A 323 13.82 -1.71 2.71
N GLY A 324 12.94 -2.29 3.50
CA GLY A 324 11.71 -2.95 3.08
C GLY A 324 11.35 -4.09 4.04
N MET A 325 10.06 -4.20 4.30
CA MET A 325 9.46 -5.26 5.12
C MET A 325 8.39 -5.98 4.32
N THR A 326 8.16 -7.25 4.62
CA THR A 326 7.03 -8.01 4.06
C THR A 326 5.74 -7.64 4.80
N GLY A 327 4.58 -7.65 4.11
CA GLY A 327 3.34 -7.21 4.73
C GLY A 327 2.07 -7.78 4.11
N VAL A 328 2.04 -8.12 2.82
CA VAL A 328 0.81 -8.47 2.10
C VAL A 328 0.06 -9.66 2.71
N GLN A 329 0.78 -10.68 3.17
CA GLN A 329 0.17 -11.85 3.81
C GLN A 329 -0.31 -11.57 5.23
N THR A 330 0.26 -10.56 5.89
CA THR A 330 -0.01 -10.28 7.31
C THR A 330 -0.89 -9.07 7.56
N LEU A 331 -1.19 -8.27 6.52
CA LEU A 331 -2.01 -7.07 6.62
C LEU A 331 -3.36 -7.35 7.30
N VAL A 332 -4.16 -8.26 6.76
CA VAL A 332 -5.48 -8.57 7.31
C VAL A 332 -5.39 -9.27 8.67
N PRO A 333 -4.56 -10.32 8.86
CA PRO A 333 -4.41 -10.95 10.18
C PRO A 333 -3.98 -9.99 11.29
N ILE A 334 -3.04 -9.08 11.05
CA ILE A 334 -2.61 -8.09 12.05
C ILE A 334 -3.75 -7.12 12.37
N MET A 335 -4.49 -6.65 11.38
CA MET A 335 -5.61 -5.74 11.64
C MET A 335 -6.75 -6.43 12.38
N LEU A 336 -7.04 -7.69 12.07
CA LEU A 336 -8.02 -8.48 12.83
C LEU A 336 -7.56 -8.77 14.27
N ASP A 337 -6.26 -8.95 14.51
CA ASP A 337 -5.71 -9.05 15.86
C ASP A 337 -5.95 -7.74 16.64
N HIS A 338 -5.79 -6.59 15.99
CA HIS A 338 -6.14 -5.30 16.61
C HIS A 338 -7.64 -5.14 16.90
N VAL A 339 -8.53 -5.70 16.06
CA VAL A 339 -9.97 -5.78 16.35
C VAL A 339 -10.22 -6.65 17.58
N ASN A 340 -9.64 -7.86 17.63
CA ASN A 340 -9.76 -8.76 18.77
C ASN A 340 -9.22 -8.17 20.07
N ALA A 341 -8.20 -7.33 19.98
CA ALA A 341 -7.65 -6.58 21.11
C ALA A 341 -8.48 -5.33 21.50
N GLY A 342 -9.60 -5.07 20.82
CA GLY A 342 -10.47 -3.92 21.09
C GLY A 342 -9.89 -2.56 20.68
N ARG A 343 -8.88 -2.52 19.81
CA ARG A 343 -8.29 -1.27 19.30
C ARG A 343 -9.03 -0.72 18.10
N LEU A 344 -9.75 -1.58 17.37
CA LEU A 344 -10.62 -1.27 16.24
C LEU A 344 -11.98 -1.94 16.45
N SER A 345 -12.99 -1.44 15.75
CA SER A 345 -14.34 -2.02 15.68
C SER A 345 -14.51 -2.81 14.39
#